data_4abe1fecf4ee286a071896d159cc0809
#
_entry.id   4abe1fecf4ee286a071896d159cc0809
#
_cell.length_a   1.000
_cell.length_b   1.000
_cell.length_c   1.000
_cell.angle_alpha   90.00
_cell.angle_beta   90.00
_cell.angle_gamma   90.00
#
_symmetry.space_group_name_H-M   'P 1'
#
loop_
_entity.id
_entity.type
_entity.pdbx_description
1 polymer ?
#
loop_
_entity_poly.entity_id
_entity_poly.type
_entity_poly.pdbx_seq_one_letter_code
_entity_poly.pdbx_strand_id
1 'polypeptide(L)'
;KNLMDRAIINRTEKEAEKHEIVRNLDQTFKKIDELPFDFERRRMSVLVRDDENVVSMVTKGALEEMLAISNYVEDKGEILPLTEEIRQEILAEVAQLNEQGLRVLGVSYRSDLDADYEYTVEDESDMILTGYLAFLDPPKPSAAPAIKALTEYGVATKILTGDNEKVTEAVCEKVGLDAKHILLGSVIETMSDDELSKVVETTTVF
;
A
#
# COMPACT_ATOMS: atom_id res chain seq x y z
N LYS A 1 0.27 -14.29 8.02
CA LYS A 1 -0.29 -13.54 6.85
C LYS A 1 -0.87 -12.24 7.37
N ASN A 2 -0.55 -11.17 6.71
CA ASN A 2 -0.98 -9.82 7.03
C ASN A 2 -2.50 -9.67 6.75
N LEU A 3 -3.17 -8.67 7.36
CA LEU A 3 -4.61 -8.46 7.22
C LEU A 3 -5.01 -8.14 5.77
N MET A 4 -4.19 -7.38 5.05
CA MET A 4 -4.42 -7.05 3.65
C MET A 4 -4.35 -8.29 2.75
N ASP A 5 -3.35 -9.15 2.93
CA ASP A 5 -3.26 -10.41 2.17
C ASP A 5 -4.49 -11.30 2.39
N ARG A 6 -5.00 -11.33 3.65
CA ARG A 6 -6.24 -12.06 3.96
C ARG A 6 -7.46 -11.45 3.29
N ALA A 7 -7.54 -10.12 3.21
CA ALA A 7 -8.65 -9.43 2.54
C ALA A 7 -8.65 -9.72 1.03
N ILE A 8 -7.47 -9.72 0.39
CA ILE A 8 -7.31 -10.09 -1.03
C ILE A 8 -7.78 -11.53 -1.24
N ILE A 9 -7.27 -12.49 -0.46
CA ILE A 9 -7.64 -13.90 -0.57
C ILE A 9 -9.16 -14.09 -0.39
N ASN A 10 -9.75 -13.51 0.65
CA ASN A 10 -11.19 -13.60 0.89
C ASN A 10 -12.01 -12.98 -0.25
N ARG A 11 -11.53 -11.91 -0.89
CA ARG A 11 -12.18 -11.33 -2.06
C ARG A 11 -12.07 -12.23 -3.26
N THR A 12 -10.88 -12.78 -3.51
CA THR A 12 -10.62 -13.72 -4.60
C THR A 12 -11.50 -14.98 -4.46
N GLU A 13 -11.62 -15.54 -3.27
CA GLU A 13 -12.50 -16.68 -3.00
C GLU A 13 -13.96 -16.39 -3.34
N LYS A 14 -14.47 -15.20 -2.97
CA LYS A 14 -15.84 -14.77 -3.33
C LYS A 14 -16.03 -14.56 -4.83
N GLU A 15 -15.04 -14.05 -5.53
CA GLU A 15 -15.09 -13.91 -7.00
C GLU A 15 -14.95 -15.28 -7.69
N ALA A 16 -14.18 -16.20 -7.13
CA ALA A 16 -14.06 -17.59 -7.61
C ALA A 16 -15.40 -18.36 -7.61
N GLU A 17 -16.33 -17.99 -6.73
CA GLU A 17 -17.71 -18.55 -6.77
C GLU A 17 -18.45 -18.15 -8.04
N LYS A 18 -18.10 -17.03 -8.66
CA LYS A 18 -18.77 -16.45 -9.82
C LYS A 18 -18.03 -16.67 -11.13
N HIS A 19 -16.70 -16.74 -11.07
CA HIS A 19 -15.82 -16.78 -12.23
C HIS A 19 -14.88 -17.99 -12.20
N GLU A 20 -14.99 -18.88 -13.17
CA GLU A 20 -14.20 -20.11 -13.26
C GLU A 20 -12.69 -19.87 -13.39
N ILE A 21 -12.30 -18.80 -14.08
CA ILE A 21 -10.90 -18.39 -14.23
C ILE A 21 -10.24 -18.14 -12.87
N VAL A 22 -10.95 -17.53 -11.93
CA VAL A 22 -10.44 -17.22 -10.60
C VAL A 22 -10.29 -18.45 -9.71
N ARG A 23 -11.03 -19.53 -9.97
CA ARG A 23 -10.98 -20.79 -9.19
C ARG A 23 -9.65 -21.54 -9.37
N ASN A 24 -9.02 -21.38 -10.51
CA ASN A 24 -7.89 -22.22 -10.92
C ASN A 24 -6.57 -21.44 -10.92
N LEU A 25 -6.52 -20.25 -10.34
CA LEU A 25 -5.32 -19.38 -10.35
C LEU A 25 -4.08 -20.08 -9.76
N ASP A 26 -4.25 -20.88 -8.71
CA ASP A 26 -3.17 -21.63 -8.07
C ASP A 26 -2.69 -22.83 -8.91
N GLN A 27 -3.49 -23.28 -9.88
CA GLN A 27 -3.11 -24.30 -10.85
C GLN A 27 -2.46 -23.68 -12.07
N THR A 28 -2.98 -22.52 -12.53
CA THR A 28 -2.51 -21.81 -13.72
C THR A 28 -1.17 -21.12 -13.45
N PHE A 29 -0.96 -20.55 -12.27
CA PHE A 29 0.23 -19.79 -11.94
C PHE A 29 1.08 -20.49 -10.88
N LYS A 30 2.34 -20.72 -11.18
CA LYS A 30 3.34 -21.28 -10.25
C LYS A 30 4.32 -20.20 -9.84
N LYS A 31 4.41 -19.94 -8.54
CA LYS A 31 5.46 -19.06 -8.00
C LYS A 31 6.83 -19.71 -8.24
N ILE A 32 7.75 -18.94 -8.81
CA ILE A 32 9.13 -19.34 -9.02
C ILE A 32 10.10 -18.61 -8.10
N ASP A 33 9.88 -17.32 -7.82
CA ASP A 33 10.72 -16.53 -6.92
C ASP A 33 9.94 -15.38 -6.29
N GLU A 34 10.58 -14.66 -5.34
CA GLU A 34 10.03 -13.44 -4.76
C GLU A 34 11.13 -12.45 -4.35
N LEU A 35 10.85 -11.18 -4.54
CA LEU A 35 11.59 -10.07 -3.96
C LEU A 35 10.80 -9.59 -2.74
N PRO A 36 11.27 -9.89 -1.51
CA PRO A 36 10.52 -9.62 -0.29
C PRO A 36 10.21 -8.13 -0.11
N PHE A 37 9.19 -7.84 0.70
CA PHE A 37 8.87 -6.47 1.07
C PHE A 37 10.06 -5.79 1.78
N ASP A 38 10.30 -4.56 1.38
CA ASP A 38 11.32 -3.70 1.93
C ASP A 38 10.69 -2.34 2.29
N PHE A 39 11.06 -1.79 3.46
CA PHE A 39 10.50 -0.54 3.97
C PHE A 39 10.99 0.70 3.21
N GLU A 40 12.18 0.66 2.63
CA GLU A 40 12.70 1.73 1.77
C GLU A 40 11.97 1.76 0.44
N ARG A 41 11.84 0.60 -0.22
CA ARG A 41 11.16 0.45 -1.50
C ARG A 41 9.63 0.47 -1.37
N ARG A 42 9.07 0.20 -0.18
CA ARG A 42 7.64 0.08 0.15
C ARG A 42 6.82 -0.78 -0.83
N ARG A 43 7.48 -1.81 -1.42
CA ARG A 43 6.90 -2.76 -2.36
C ARG A 43 7.51 -4.14 -2.24
N MET A 44 6.85 -5.10 -2.85
CA MET A 44 7.31 -6.48 -3.00
C MET A 44 6.91 -7.02 -4.35
N SER A 45 7.70 -7.94 -4.89
CA SER A 45 7.43 -8.60 -6.16
C SER A 45 7.40 -10.11 -6.01
N VAL A 46 6.59 -10.75 -6.84
CA VAL A 46 6.55 -12.21 -6.97
C VAL A 46 6.71 -12.55 -8.45
N LEU A 47 7.60 -13.47 -8.75
CA LEU A 47 7.73 -14.03 -10.08
C LEU A 47 6.87 -15.29 -10.17
N VAL A 48 6.04 -15.32 -11.18
CA VAL A 48 5.12 -16.43 -11.46
C VAL A 48 5.31 -16.91 -12.88
N ARG A 49 5.05 -18.20 -13.10
CA ARG A 49 5.03 -18.84 -14.42
C ARG A 49 3.64 -19.41 -14.65
N ASP A 50 3.08 -19.11 -15.82
CA ASP A 50 1.80 -19.67 -16.24
C ASP A 50 1.93 -21.03 -16.97
N ASP A 51 0.81 -21.56 -17.42
CA ASP A 51 0.74 -22.84 -18.13
C ASP A 51 1.38 -22.81 -19.53
N GLU A 52 1.54 -21.62 -20.12
CA GLU A 52 2.21 -21.40 -21.41
C GLU A 52 3.73 -21.16 -21.23
N ASN A 53 4.24 -21.29 -20.00
CA ASN A 53 5.62 -21.02 -19.61
C ASN A 53 6.03 -19.53 -19.70
N VAL A 54 5.09 -18.60 -19.79
CA VAL A 54 5.37 -17.18 -19.70
C VAL A 54 5.69 -16.83 -18.25
N VAL A 55 6.83 -16.15 -18.05
CA VAL A 55 7.24 -15.65 -16.74
C VAL A 55 6.80 -14.20 -16.60
N SER A 56 6.15 -13.91 -15.49
CA SER A 56 5.70 -12.55 -15.15
C SER A 56 6.15 -12.17 -13.76
N MET A 57 6.55 -10.90 -13.59
CA MET A 57 6.79 -10.28 -12.30
C MET A 57 5.52 -9.48 -11.93
N VAL A 58 4.92 -9.79 -10.79
CA VAL A 58 3.78 -9.05 -10.23
C VAL A 58 4.26 -8.33 -8.98
N THR A 59 4.12 -7.03 -8.98
CA THR A 59 4.57 -6.14 -7.91
C THR A 59 3.39 -5.45 -7.26
N LYS A 60 3.38 -5.38 -5.92
CA LYS A 60 2.41 -4.60 -5.14
C LYS A 60 3.13 -3.72 -4.13
N GLY A 61 2.61 -2.53 -3.90
CA GLY A 61 3.22 -1.59 -2.95
C GLY A 61 2.44 -0.30 -2.80
N ALA A 62 3.04 0.68 -2.14
CA ALA A 62 2.49 2.03 -2.08
C ALA A 62 2.25 2.55 -3.50
N LEU A 63 1.13 3.24 -3.72
CA LEU A 63 0.76 3.64 -5.07
C LEU A 63 1.80 4.52 -5.74
N GLU A 64 2.39 5.44 -5.00
CA GLU A 64 3.43 6.35 -5.51
C GLU A 64 4.63 5.56 -6.04
N GLU A 65 5.02 4.51 -5.33
CA GLU A 65 6.12 3.61 -5.73
C GLU A 65 5.74 2.79 -6.97
N MET A 66 4.49 2.35 -7.07
CA MET A 66 4.02 1.64 -8.26
C MET A 66 3.99 2.55 -9.48
N LEU A 67 3.54 3.79 -9.31
CA LEU A 67 3.58 4.80 -10.37
C LEU A 67 5.02 5.11 -10.80
N ALA A 68 5.98 5.16 -9.86
CA ALA A 68 7.38 5.46 -10.15
C ALA A 68 8.07 4.39 -11.02
N ILE A 69 7.71 3.11 -10.86
CA ILE A 69 8.28 2.00 -11.62
C ILE A 69 7.49 1.63 -12.88
N SER A 70 6.33 2.26 -13.12
CA SER A 70 5.44 1.95 -14.24
C SER A 70 5.57 2.99 -15.35
N ASN A 71 5.73 2.52 -16.58
CA ASN A 71 5.73 3.33 -17.80
C ASN A 71 4.42 3.20 -18.57
N TYR A 72 3.61 2.21 -18.22
CA TYR A 72 2.34 1.90 -18.87
C TYR A 72 1.24 1.71 -17.84
N VAL A 73 0.00 1.83 -18.29
CA VAL A 73 -1.22 1.52 -17.53
C VAL A 73 -2.11 0.63 -18.39
N GLU A 74 -2.79 -0.31 -17.76
CA GLU A 74 -3.80 -1.14 -18.40
C GLU A 74 -5.19 -0.55 -18.13
N ASP A 75 -5.89 -0.13 -19.18
CA ASP A 75 -7.30 0.27 -19.11
C ASP A 75 -8.14 -0.63 -20.01
N LYS A 76 -9.10 -1.35 -19.42
CA LYS A 76 -10.05 -2.25 -20.12
C LYS A 76 -9.38 -3.25 -21.07
N GLY A 77 -8.19 -3.72 -20.71
CA GLY A 77 -7.41 -4.69 -21.48
C GLY A 77 -6.53 -4.06 -22.56
N GLU A 78 -6.45 -2.75 -22.65
CA GLU A 78 -5.52 -2.04 -23.52
C GLU A 78 -4.36 -1.49 -22.70
N ILE A 79 -3.13 -1.68 -23.18
CA ILE A 79 -1.92 -1.14 -22.56
C ILE A 79 -1.61 0.20 -23.18
N LEU A 80 -1.67 1.25 -22.39
CA LEU A 80 -1.46 2.63 -22.79
C LEU A 80 -0.21 3.21 -22.08
N PRO A 81 0.50 4.18 -22.68
CA PRO A 81 1.54 4.91 -21.98
C PRO A 81 0.99 5.60 -20.72
N LEU A 82 1.67 5.47 -19.59
CA LEU A 82 1.33 6.18 -18.36
C LEU A 82 1.82 7.63 -18.45
N THR A 83 0.96 8.51 -19.03
CA THR A 83 1.26 9.93 -19.16
C THR A 83 1.16 10.66 -17.82
N GLU A 84 1.69 11.88 -17.75
CA GLU A 84 1.60 12.69 -16.52
C GLU A 84 0.14 13.05 -16.19
N GLU A 85 -0.72 13.25 -17.20
CA GLU A 85 -2.14 13.50 -16.99
C GLU A 85 -2.82 12.32 -16.31
N ILE A 86 -2.62 11.08 -16.82
CA ILE A 86 -3.18 9.85 -16.24
C ILE A 86 -2.64 9.65 -14.82
N ARG A 87 -1.34 9.92 -14.59
CA ARG A 87 -0.72 9.84 -13.26
C ARG A 87 -1.41 10.77 -12.26
N GLN A 88 -1.65 12.02 -12.66
CA GLN A 88 -2.33 13.01 -11.80
C GLN A 88 -3.80 12.65 -11.54
N GLU A 89 -4.51 12.10 -12.51
CA GLU A 89 -5.87 11.61 -12.33
C GLU A 89 -5.94 10.48 -11.29
N ILE A 90 -5.03 9.49 -11.39
CA ILE A 90 -4.93 8.38 -10.45
C ILE A 90 -4.61 8.91 -9.03
N LEU A 91 -3.64 9.81 -8.90
CA LEU A 91 -3.26 10.39 -7.61
C LEU A 91 -4.41 11.19 -6.97
N ALA A 92 -5.17 11.94 -7.78
CA ALA A 92 -6.33 12.70 -7.30
C ALA A 92 -7.45 11.77 -6.79
N GLU A 93 -7.74 10.67 -7.51
CA GLU A 93 -8.73 9.69 -7.08
C GLU A 93 -8.30 8.99 -5.79
N VAL A 94 -7.04 8.59 -5.69
CA VAL A 94 -6.51 7.93 -4.49
C VAL A 94 -6.46 8.88 -3.29
N ALA A 95 -6.19 10.16 -3.51
CA ALA A 95 -6.28 11.15 -2.43
C ALA A 95 -7.68 11.20 -1.81
N GLN A 96 -8.75 11.14 -2.63
CA GLN A 96 -10.13 11.08 -2.13
C GLN A 96 -10.41 9.79 -1.34
N LEU A 97 -9.84 8.64 -1.74
CA LEU A 97 -9.97 7.40 -1.00
C LEU A 97 -9.23 7.47 0.35
N ASN A 98 -8.04 8.06 0.37
CA ASN A 98 -7.27 8.28 1.60
C ASN A 98 -7.99 9.22 2.58
N GLU A 99 -8.66 10.28 2.09
CA GLU A 99 -9.50 11.16 2.91
C GLU A 99 -10.68 10.42 3.58
N GLN A 100 -11.16 9.33 2.96
CA GLN A 100 -12.15 8.45 3.56
C GLN A 100 -11.55 7.44 4.56
N GLY A 101 -10.24 7.47 4.79
CA GLY A 101 -9.50 6.57 5.66
C GLY A 101 -9.24 5.19 5.04
N LEU A 102 -9.26 5.10 3.71
CA LEU A 102 -8.90 3.88 2.99
C LEU A 102 -7.38 3.88 2.71
N ARG A 103 -6.74 2.75 2.96
CA ARG A 103 -5.37 2.49 2.50
C ARG A 103 -5.39 1.98 1.08
N VAL A 104 -4.53 2.52 0.23
CA VAL A 104 -4.45 2.12 -1.17
C VAL A 104 -3.12 1.44 -1.46
N LEU A 105 -3.19 0.30 -2.15
CA LEU A 105 -2.05 -0.42 -2.71
C LEU A 105 -2.16 -0.43 -4.23
N GLY A 106 -1.12 -0.01 -4.93
CA GLY A 106 -0.96 -0.21 -6.37
C GLY A 106 -0.55 -1.65 -6.68
N VAL A 107 -0.93 -2.12 -7.85
CA VAL A 107 -0.52 -3.41 -8.42
C VAL A 107 -0.05 -3.16 -9.85
N SER A 108 1.15 -3.65 -10.15
CA SER A 108 1.74 -3.58 -11.49
C SER A 108 2.31 -4.94 -11.89
N TYR A 109 2.47 -5.17 -13.17
CA TYR A 109 3.10 -6.38 -13.68
C TYR A 109 4.02 -6.09 -14.86
N ARG A 110 4.91 -7.03 -15.16
CA ARG A 110 5.69 -7.12 -16.40
C ARG A 110 5.76 -8.57 -16.82
N SER A 111 5.41 -8.88 -18.06
CA SER A 111 5.38 -10.23 -18.64
C SER A 111 6.51 -10.45 -19.64
N ASP A 112 6.58 -11.67 -20.18
CA ASP A 112 7.58 -12.12 -21.16
C ASP A 112 9.03 -11.99 -20.64
N LEU A 113 9.22 -12.33 -19.37
CA LEU A 113 10.50 -12.30 -18.70
C LEU A 113 11.31 -13.57 -19.01
N ASP A 114 12.64 -13.44 -19.01
CA ASP A 114 13.54 -14.57 -19.18
C ASP A 114 13.45 -15.51 -17.95
N ALA A 115 13.13 -16.77 -18.19
CA ALA A 115 12.93 -17.77 -17.14
C ALA A 115 14.24 -18.22 -16.46
N ASP A 116 15.37 -18.02 -17.11
CA ASP A 116 16.70 -18.42 -16.64
C ASP A 116 17.49 -17.26 -16.00
N TYR A 117 16.91 -16.04 -16.00
CA TYR A 117 17.51 -14.86 -15.38
C TYR A 117 17.16 -14.77 -13.89
N GLU A 118 18.15 -14.40 -13.06
CA GLU A 118 17.96 -14.16 -11.62
C GLU A 118 17.57 -12.69 -11.42
N TYR A 119 16.29 -12.46 -11.16
CA TYR A 119 15.74 -11.12 -10.98
C TYR A 119 16.08 -10.55 -9.61
N THR A 120 16.40 -9.26 -9.57
CA THR A 120 16.75 -8.51 -8.38
C THR A 120 15.80 -7.31 -8.19
N VAL A 121 15.95 -6.58 -7.11
CA VAL A 121 15.18 -5.36 -6.84
C VAL A 121 15.41 -4.25 -7.87
N GLU A 122 16.52 -4.28 -8.59
CA GLU A 122 16.86 -3.32 -9.65
C GLU A 122 16.03 -3.56 -10.93
N ASP A 123 15.50 -4.78 -11.08
CA ASP A 123 14.67 -5.17 -12.21
C ASP A 123 13.21 -4.76 -12.08
N GLU A 124 12.81 -4.20 -10.91
CA GLU A 124 11.48 -3.66 -10.68
C GLU A 124 11.28 -2.33 -11.43
N SER A 125 11.20 -2.39 -12.75
CA SER A 125 11.07 -1.24 -13.66
C SER A 125 10.28 -1.62 -14.91
N ASP A 126 9.91 -0.61 -15.70
CA ASP A 126 9.13 -0.76 -16.94
C ASP A 126 7.83 -1.54 -16.77
N MET A 127 7.18 -1.34 -15.63
CA MET A 127 5.97 -2.06 -15.27
C MET A 127 4.72 -1.49 -15.95
N ILE A 128 3.69 -2.32 -16.02
CA ILE A 128 2.34 -1.97 -16.44
C ILE A 128 1.49 -1.87 -15.18
N LEU A 129 0.99 -0.69 -14.85
CA LEU A 129 0.06 -0.50 -13.74
C LEU A 129 -1.29 -1.10 -14.12
N THR A 130 -1.71 -2.15 -13.42
CA THR A 130 -3.04 -2.78 -13.60
C THR A 130 -4.13 -2.02 -12.89
N GLY A 131 -3.79 -1.34 -11.77
CA GLY A 131 -4.73 -0.60 -10.96
C GLY A 131 -4.32 -0.59 -9.49
N TYR A 132 -5.30 -0.34 -8.64
CA TYR A 132 -5.07 -0.29 -7.19
C TYR A 132 -6.20 -0.96 -6.40
N LEU A 133 -5.88 -1.34 -5.17
CA LEU A 133 -6.79 -1.95 -4.21
C LEU A 133 -6.94 -1.01 -3.00
N ALA A 134 -8.17 -0.65 -2.66
CA ALA A 134 -8.47 0.16 -1.49
C ALA A 134 -8.97 -0.72 -0.33
N PHE A 135 -8.38 -0.55 0.86
CA PHE A 135 -8.68 -1.33 2.05
C PHE A 135 -9.19 -0.42 3.16
N LEU A 136 -10.30 -0.80 3.78
CA LEU A 136 -10.72 -0.23 5.04
C LEU A 136 -10.04 -1.00 6.18
N ASP A 137 -9.20 -0.32 6.96
CA ASP A 137 -8.58 -0.86 8.17
C ASP A 137 -9.10 -0.09 9.40
N PRO A 138 -10.29 -0.47 9.91
CA PRO A 138 -10.90 0.27 11.00
C PRO A 138 -10.10 0.05 12.29
N PRO A 139 -10.01 1.07 13.16
CA PRO A 139 -9.42 0.90 14.48
C PRO A 139 -10.18 -0.16 15.27
N LYS A 140 -9.47 -0.85 16.17
CA LYS A 140 -10.10 -1.84 17.06
C LYS A 140 -11.21 -1.16 17.89
N PRO A 141 -12.37 -1.82 18.10
CA PRO A 141 -13.46 -1.24 18.89
C PRO A 141 -13.05 -0.81 20.30
N SER A 142 -12.01 -1.43 20.86
CA SER A 142 -11.46 -1.07 22.18
C SER A 142 -10.54 0.15 22.18
N ALA A 143 -10.13 0.67 21.00
CA ALA A 143 -9.14 1.76 20.93
C ALA A 143 -9.71 3.08 21.49
N ALA A 144 -10.87 3.53 21.02
CA ALA A 144 -11.47 4.77 21.47
C ALA A 144 -11.77 4.80 22.99
N PRO A 145 -12.37 3.74 23.60
CA PRO A 145 -12.55 3.69 25.05
C PRO A 145 -11.22 3.71 25.83
N ALA A 146 -10.19 3.00 25.33
CA ALA A 146 -8.88 2.97 25.99
C ALA A 146 -8.19 4.35 25.97
N ILE A 147 -8.18 5.02 24.82
CA ILE A 147 -7.62 6.37 24.66
C ILE A 147 -8.35 7.36 25.59
N LYS A 148 -9.67 7.30 25.63
CA LYS A 148 -10.46 8.14 26.52
C LYS A 148 -10.07 7.93 27.99
N ALA A 149 -9.98 6.69 28.43
CA ALA A 149 -9.55 6.36 29.79
C ALA A 149 -8.14 6.91 30.10
N LEU A 150 -7.18 6.73 29.19
CA LEU A 150 -5.83 7.28 29.34
C LEU A 150 -5.84 8.79 29.51
N THR A 151 -6.62 9.49 28.69
CA THR A 151 -6.77 10.95 28.78
C THR A 151 -7.37 11.39 30.11
N GLU A 152 -8.37 10.68 30.65
CA GLU A 152 -8.97 10.95 31.96
C GLU A 152 -7.96 10.80 33.11
N TYR A 153 -6.97 9.91 32.95
CA TYR A 153 -5.86 9.76 33.90
C TYR A 153 -4.66 10.69 33.62
N GLY A 154 -4.79 11.63 32.69
CA GLY A 154 -3.74 12.58 32.35
C GLY A 154 -2.59 11.99 31.53
N VAL A 155 -2.81 10.85 30.90
CA VAL A 155 -1.80 10.20 30.03
C VAL A 155 -1.99 10.64 28.59
N ALA A 156 -0.99 11.32 28.03
CA ALA A 156 -0.98 11.71 26.61
C ALA A 156 -0.67 10.50 25.72
N THR A 157 -1.54 10.26 24.75
CA THR A 157 -1.33 9.20 23.74
C THR A 157 -0.58 9.79 22.54
N LYS A 158 0.47 9.10 22.08
CA LYS A 158 1.22 9.42 20.86
C LYS A 158 1.02 8.28 19.85
N ILE A 159 0.91 8.64 18.58
CA ILE A 159 0.77 7.69 17.46
C ILE A 159 2.05 7.73 16.65
N LEU A 160 2.63 6.55 16.42
CA LEU A 160 3.74 6.35 15.49
C LEU A 160 3.21 5.46 14.35
N THR A 161 3.28 5.97 13.12
CA THR A 161 2.72 5.26 11.98
C THR A 161 3.51 5.56 10.70
N GLY A 162 3.57 4.56 9.79
CA GLY A 162 4.04 4.74 8.42
C GLY A 162 2.90 4.97 7.41
N ASP A 163 1.68 5.18 7.89
CA ASP A 163 0.53 5.42 7.02
C ASP A 163 0.55 6.83 6.42
N ASN A 164 -0.16 6.99 5.32
CA ASN A 164 -0.41 8.31 4.74
C ASN A 164 -1.11 9.23 5.75
N GLU A 165 -0.74 10.52 5.72
CA GLU A 165 -1.26 11.56 6.62
C GLU A 165 -2.79 11.60 6.66
N LYS A 166 -3.47 11.54 5.50
CA LYS A 166 -4.93 11.58 5.41
C LYS A 166 -5.62 10.36 6.01
N VAL A 167 -5.04 9.18 5.81
CA VAL A 167 -5.51 7.95 6.45
C VAL A 167 -5.37 8.05 7.96
N THR A 168 -4.25 8.58 8.44
CA THR A 168 -3.98 8.76 9.87
C THR A 168 -4.93 9.77 10.50
N GLU A 169 -5.20 10.92 9.86
CA GLU A 169 -6.20 11.89 10.29
C GLU A 169 -7.58 11.24 10.47
N ALA A 170 -8.04 10.50 9.46
CA ALA A 170 -9.33 9.81 9.49
C ALA A 170 -9.42 8.74 10.60
N VAL A 171 -8.33 8.05 10.90
CA VAL A 171 -8.27 7.08 12.01
C VAL A 171 -8.28 7.79 13.36
N CYS A 172 -7.49 8.87 13.51
CA CYS A 172 -7.46 9.68 14.73
C CYS A 172 -8.84 10.25 15.09
N GLU A 173 -9.55 10.79 14.11
CA GLU A 173 -10.91 11.29 14.29
C GLU A 173 -11.85 10.19 14.82
N LYS A 174 -11.78 8.99 14.26
CA LYS A 174 -12.61 7.83 14.68
C LYS A 174 -12.35 7.40 16.13
N VAL A 175 -11.13 7.59 16.64
CA VAL A 175 -10.76 7.21 18.01
C VAL A 175 -10.78 8.39 18.99
N GLY A 176 -11.13 9.58 18.53
CA GLY A 176 -11.25 10.77 19.38
C GLY A 176 -9.92 11.43 19.75
N LEU A 177 -8.89 11.26 18.91
CA LEU A 177 -7.60 11.93 19.03
C LEU A 177 -7.54 13.17 18.10
N ASP A 178 -6.96 14.25 18.60
CA ASP A 178 -6.67 15.44 17.79
C ASP A 178 -5.39 15.22 16.98
N ALA A 179 -5.53 15.13 15.66
CA ALA A 179 -4.43 14.95 14.70
C ALA A 179 -3.98 16.27 14.06
N LYS A 180 -4.30 17.44 14.64
CA LYS A 180 -3.93 18.76 14.07
C LYS A 180 -2.44 18.99 13.88
N HIS A 181 -1.61 18.24 14.56
CA HIS A 181 -0.14 18.34 14.48
C HIS A 181 0.42 16.96 14.16
N ILE A 182 0.60 16.70 12.87
CA ILE A 182 1.32 15.52 12.34
C ILE A 182 2.73 15.95 12.00
N LEU A 183 3.72 15.22 12.49
CA LEU A 183 5.12 15.43 12.17
C LEU A 183 5.60 14.30 11.25
N LEU A 184 5.84 14.64 9.99
CA LEU A 184 6.27 13.66 9.00
C LEU A 184 7.71 13.18 9.24
N GLY A 185 7.99 11.91 8.95
CA GLY A 185 9.30 11.29 9.10
C GLY A 185 10.41 12.07 8.38
N SER A 186 10.14 12.56 7.16
CA SER A 186 11.08 13.39 6.39
C SER A 186 11.44 14.70 7.08
N VAL A 187 10.56 15.25 7.91
CA VAL A 187 10.83 16.44 8.72
C VAL A 187 11.65 16.04 9.95
N ILE A 188 11.31 14.92 10.61
CA ILE A 188 12.02 14.39 11.78
C ILE A 188 13.49 14.14 11.43
N GLU A 189 13.78 13.56 10.28
CA GLU A 189 15.15 13.27 9.80
C GLU A 189 16.04 14.52 9.69
N THR A 190 15.43 15.70 9.52
CA THR A 190 16.17 16.98 9.43
C THR A 190 16.33 17.69 10.76
N MET A 191 15.65 17.22 11.83
CA MET A 191 15.67 17.84 13.15
C MET A 191 16.86 17.39 13.98
N SER A 192 17.38 18.31 14.82
CA SER A 192 18.26 17.95 15.92
C SER A 192 17.47 17.35 17.09
N ASP A 193 18.15 16.61 17.98
CA ASP A 193 17.54 16.03 19.19
C ASP A 193 16.88 17.09 20.08
N ASP A 194 17.48 18.29 20.17
CA ASP A 194 16.94 19.41 20.95
C ASP A 194 15.66 19.99 20.35
N GLU A 195 15.53 20.03 19.02
CA GLU A 195 14.32 20.45 18.33
C GLU A 195 13.23 19.41 18.46
N LEU A 196 13.55 18.14 18.22
CA LEU A 196 12.62 17.04 18.37
C LEU A 196 12.07 16.94 19.80
N SER A 197 12.92 17.09 20.80
CA SER A 197 12.53 17.08 22.22
C SER A 197 11.47 18.14 22.56
N LYS A 198 11.51 19.31 21.93
CA LYS A 198 10.52 20.38 22.15
C LYS A 198 9.20 20.09 21.43
N VAL A 199 9.27 19.56 20.22
CA VAL A 199 8.09 19.32 19.39
C VAL A 199 7.32 18.07 19.86
N VAL A 200 8.02 17.07 20.41
CA VAL A 200 7.40 15.81 20.85
C VAL A 200 6.33 16.03 21.93
N GLU A 201 6.47 17.04 22.77
CA GLU A 201 5.50 17.34 23.82
C GLU A 201 4.12 17.74 23.26
N THR A 202 4.11 18.49 22.17
CA THR A 202 2.88 19.07 21.57
C THR A 202 2.35 18.28 20.37
N THR A 203 3.15 17.40 19.77
CA THR A 203 2.76 16.60 18.60
C THR A 203 2.09 15.31 19.05
N THR A 204 1.00 14.95 18.38
CA THR A 204 0.25 13.72 18.66
C THR A 204 0.64 12.58 17.72
N VAL A 205 1.00 12.87 16.47
CA VAL A 205 1.26 11.88 15.40
C VAL A 205 2.64 12.09 14.78
N PHE A 206 3.37 10.97 14.59
CA PHE A 206 4.71 10.92 14.04
C PHE A 206 4.81 9.84 12.96
#